data_9c1b4b248d94242e6123098cc07ceb44
#
_entry.id   9c1b4b248d94242e6123098cc07ceb44
#
_cell.length_a   1.000
_cell.length_b   1.000
_cell.length_c   1.000
_cell.angle_alpha   90.00
_cell.angle_beta   90.00
_cell.angle_gamma   90.00
#
_symmetry.space_group_name_H-M   'P 1'
#
loop_
_entity.id
_entity.type
_entity.pdbx_description
1 polymer ?
#
loop_
_entity_poly.entity_id
_entity_poly.type
_entity_poly.pdbx_seq_one_letter_code
_entity_poly.pdbx_strand_id
1 'polypeptide(L)'
;RDSYIKITGPDGRKGYDKLTHAGNYGVEASIDTLQNLYGIDIDYYVKINFTGCVSVVDALGGITIDSEVEFTCGEDASPIPYHFVKGPNECDGEMAVAFSRERHAFAAGDFQRGRNQTAAIKGILQKATSPAILTKYSAVLDAVSDMFLTNIPTSTISDLVKLQLSDSTAWNIQTYLSLIHISEPTRLQLI
;
A
#
# COMPACT_ATOMS: atom_id res chain seq x y z
N ARG A 1 -6.64 -3.98 -9.34
CA ARG A 1 -6.61 -5.25 -8.61
C ARG A 1 -7.27 -6.36 -9.40
N ASP A 2 -8.51 -6.22 -9.77
CA ASP A 2 -9.29 -7.23 -10.51
C ASP A 2 -9.24 -7.05 -12.03
N SER A 3 -8.35 -6.20 -12.53
CA SER A 3 -8.12 -6.05 -13.98
C SER A 3 -7.63 -7.36 -14.57
N TYR A 4 -8.29 -7.82 -15.64
CA TYR A 4 -7.93 -9.04 -16.38
C TYR A 4 -6.91 -8.68 -17.45
N ILE A 5 -5.68 -9.04 -17.21
CA ILE A 5 -4.54 -8.61 -18.03
C ILE A 5 -3.59 -9.76 -18.32
N LYS A 6 -2.68 -9.53 -19.25
CA LYS A 6 -1.65 -10.51 -19.60
C LYS A 6 -0.55 -10.50 -18.55
N ILE A 7 -0.39 -11.61 -17.85
CA ILE A 7 0.66 -11.85 -16.85
C ILE A 7 1.75 -12.72 -17.47
N THR A 8 3.01 -12.43 -17.15
CA THR A 8 4.14 -13.28 -17.50
C THR A 8 4.49 -14.14 -16.28
N GLY A 9 4.34 -15.45 -16.38
CA GLY A 9 4.76 -16.38 -15.33
C GLY A 9 6.30 -16.59 -15.29
N PRO A 10 6.82 -17.25 -14.25
CA PRO A 10 8.26 -17.49 -14.07
C PRO A 10 8.88 -18.35 -15.16
N ASP A 11 8.08 -19.14 -15.85
CA ASP A 11 8.46 -19.97 -17.01
C ASP A 11 8.42 -19.21 -18.35
N GLY A 12 8.19 -17.90 -18.31
CA GLY A 12 8.04 -17.03 -19.48
C GLY A 12 6.69 -17.19 -20.21
N ARG A 13 5.82 -18.08 -19.78
CA ARG A 13 4.50 -18.22 -20.36
C ARG A 13 3.63 -17.04 -20.01
N LYS A 14 2.91 -16.55 -21.00
CA LYS A 14 2.00 -15.40 -20.87
C LYS A 14 0.56 -15.89 -20.93
N GLY A 15 -0.19 -15.61 -19.87
CA GLY A 15 -1.63 -15.92 -19.80
C GLY A 15 -2.42 -14.69 -19.31
N TYR A 16 -3.71 -14.67 -19.61
CA TYR A 16 -4.61 -13.66 -19.08
C TYR A 16 -5.14 -14.09 -17.71
N ASP A 17 -4.99 -13.23 -16.71
CA ASP A 17 -5.49 -13.45 -15.35
C ASP A 17 -5.69 -12.11 -14.64
N LYS A 18 -6.21 -12.14 -13.40
CA LYS A 18 -6.34 -10.94 -12.58
C LYS A 18 -4.97 -10.38 -12.22
N LEU A 19 -4.82 -9.07 -12.28
CA LEU A 19 -3.57 -8.39 -11.92
C LEU A 19 -3.01 -8.83 -10.56
N THR A 20 -3.87 -9.04 -9.56
CA THR A 20 -3.44 -9.52 -8.24
C THR A 20 -2.75 -10.88 -8.26
N HIS A 21 -3.03 -11.71 -9.25
CA HIS A 21 -2.43 -13.04 -9.36
C HIS A 21 -0.97 -12.98 -9.86
N ALA A 22 -0.53 -11.85 -10.42
CA ALA A 22 0.88 -11.66 -10.77
C ALA A 22 1.80 -11.87 -9.56
N GLY A 23 1.35 -11.45 -8.36
CA GLY A 23 2.07 -11.65 -7.10
C GLY A 23 2.32 -13.13 -6.73
N ASN A 24 1.51 -14.06 -7.22
CA ASN A 24 1.69 -15.49 -6.99
C ASN A 24 2.94 -16.03 -7.72
N TYR A 25 3.37 -15.35 -8.77
CA TYR A 25 4.55 -15.70 -9.58
C TYR A 25 5.80 -14.93 -9.17
N GLY A 26 5.72 -14.13 -8.11
CA GLY A 26 6.84 -13.38 -7.55
C GLY A 26 6.80 -11.88 -7.84
N VAL A 27 7.81 -11.20 -7.32
CA VAL A 27 7.91 -9.72 -7.45
C VAL A 27 8.19 -9.32 -8.89
N GLU A 28 9.08 -10.02 -9.57
CA GLU A 28 9.45 -9.74 -10.97
C GLU A 28 8.24 -9.83 -11.90
N ALA A 29 7.41 -10.87 -11.74
CA ALA A 29 6.18 -11.01 -12.53
C ALA A 29 5.20 -9.86 -12.28
N SER A 30 5.14 -9.36 -11.05
CA SER A 30 4.30 -8.20 -10.70
C SER A 30 4.84 -6.92 -11.35
N ILE A 31 6.16 -6.70 -11.30
CA ILE A 31 6.83 -5.56 -11.93
C ILE A 31 6.61 -5.58 -13.43
N ASP A 32 6.96 -6.66 -14.12
CA ASP A 32 6.79 -6.81 -15.56
C ASP A 32 5.33 -6.58 -15.99
N THR A 33 4.40 -7.10 -15.21
CA THR A 33 2.97 -6.94 -15.48
C THR A 33 2.54 -5.49 -15.40
N LEU A 34 2.98 -4.76 -14.36
CA LEU A 34 2.66 -3.35 -14.15
C LEU A 34 3.36 -2.45 -15.19
N GLN A 35 4.62 -2.71 -15.50
CA GLN A 35 5.36 -2.00 -16.54
C GLN A 35 4.67 -2.12 -17.89
N ASN A 36 4.28 -3.36 -18.27
CA ASN A 36 3.55 -3.60 -19.50
C ASN A 36 2.15 -2.96 -19.53
N LEU A 37 1.47 -2.90 -18.37
CA LEU A 37 0.12 -2.33 -18.28
C LEU A 37 0.13 -0.80 -18.42
N TYR A 38 1.08 -0.15 -17.76
CA TYR A 38 1.12 1.32 -17.67
C TYR A 38 2.12 1.96 -18.64
N GLY A 39 3.01 1.20 -19.27
CA GLY A 39 4.05 1.73 -20.15
C GLY A 39 5.09 2.58 -19.40
N ILE A 40 5.39 2.20 -18.17
CA ILE A 40 6.37 2.88 -17.29
C ILE A 40 7.46 1.89 -16.87
N ASP A 41 8.63 2.42 -16.55
CA ASP A 41 9.68 1.65 -15.90
C ASP A 41 9.52 1.74 -14.37
N ILE A 42 9.75 0.62 -13.67
CA ILE A 42 9.71 0.52 -12.22
C ILE A 42 11.10 0.18 -11.72
N ASP A 43 11.81 1.16 -11.17
CA ASP A 43 13.19 1.00 -10.70
C ASP A 43 13.24 0.32 -9.33
N TYR A 44 12.27 0.63 -8.45
CA TYR A 44 12.28 0.18 -7.07
C TYR A 44 10.95 -0.41 -6.65
N TYR A 45 11.04 -1.35 -5.71
CA TYR A 45 9.86 -1.93 -5.07
C TYR A 45 10.04 -2.06 -3.56
N VAL A 46 8.92 -2.11 -2.86
CA VAL A 46 8.83 -2.52 -1.45
C VAL A 46 7.74 -3.59 -1.34
N LYS A 47 8.10 -4.76 -0.85
CA LYS A 47 7.17 -5.86 -0.56
C LYS A 47 7.09 -6.05 0.95
N ILE A 48 5.89 -5.94 1.50
CA ILE A 48 5.62 -6.04 2.94
C ILE A 48 4.41 -6.95 3.17
N ASN A 49 4.42 -7.73 4.25
CA ASN A 49 3.26 -8.46 4.73
C ASN A 49 2.54 -7.69 5.85
N PHE A 50 1.42 -8.20 6.35
CA PHE A 50 0.65 -7.51 7.39
C PHE A 50 1.42 -7.36 8.70
N THR A 51 2.14 -8.40 9.13
CA THR A 51 2.98 -8.34 10.35
C THR A 51 4.09 -7.30 10.20
N GLY A 52 4.75 -7.27 9.04
CA GLY A 52 5.74 -6.24 8.74
C GLY A 52 5.13 -4.83 8.73
N CYS A 53 3.90 -4.68 8.21
CA CYS A 53 3.21 -3.40 8.24
C CYS A 53 2.95 -2.92 9.68
N VAL A 54 2.51 -3.82 10.58
CA VAL A 54 2.39 -3.51 12.02
C VAL A 54 3.72 -3.01 12.57
N SER A 55 4.79 -3.77 12.36
CA SER A 55 6.14 -3.43 12.88
C SER A 55 6.65 -2.09 12.34
N VAL A 56 6.42 -1.79 11.06
CA VAL A 56 6.82 -0.51 10.46
C VAL A 56 6.07 0.66 11.10
N VAL A 57 4.76 0.54 11.26
CA VAL A 57 3.94 1.59 11.88
C VAL A 57 4.36 1.81 13.33
N ASP A 58 4.60 0.75 14.09
CA ASP A 58 5.03 0.84 15.49
C ASP A 58 6.44 1.44 15.62
N ALA A 59 7.37 1.09 14.72
CA ALA A 59 8.71 1.68 14.68
C ALA A 59 8.69 3.19 14.37
N LEU A 60 7.70 3.65 13.60
CA LEU A 60 7.43 5.06 13.36
C LEU A 60 6.80 5.76 14.57
N GLY A 61 6.39 5.03 15.60
CA GLY A 61 5.67 5.53 16.78
C GLY A 61 4.20 5.85 16.49
N GLY A 62 3.57 5.03 15.64
CA GLY A 62 2.21 5.22 15.16
C GLY A 62 2.10 6.20 13.98
N ILE A 63 0.94 6.18 13.33
CA ILE A 63 0.60 7.06 12.21
C ILE A 63 -0.78 7.69 12.40
N THR A 64 -1.00 8.83 11.78
CA THR A 64 -2.33 9.43 11.66
C THR A 64 -2.95 9.01 10.33
N ILE A 65 -4.14 8.40 10.35
CA ILE A 65 -4.90 8.03 9.16
C ILE A 65 -6.14 8.91 9.07
N ASP A 66 -6.29 9.62 7.97
CA ASP A 66 -7.48 10.44 7.70
C ASP A 66 -8.56 9.55 7.04
N SER A 67 -9.61 9.22 7.80
CA SER A 67 -10.71 8.39 7.32
C SER A 67 -11.80 9.22 6.65
N GLU A 68 -12.23 8.80 5.46
CA GLU A 68 -13.36 9.44 4.75
C GLU A 68 -14.70 9.18 5.42
N VAL A 69 -14.81 8.08 6.16
CA VAL A 69 -16.05 7.59 6.76
C VAL A 69 -15.82 7.08 8.18
N GLU A 70 -16.86 7.14 9.01
CA GLU A 70 -16.89 6.53 10.33
C GLU A 70 -17.29 5.05 10.21
N PHE A 71 -16.58 4.15 10.90
CA PHE A 71 -16.90 2.72 10.92
C PHE A 71 -16.24 2.00 12.09
N THR A 72 -16.74 0.79 12.36
CA THR A 72 -16.09 -0.16 13.27
C THR A 72 -15.68 -1.40 12.49
N CYS A 73 -14.45 -1.90 12.73
CA CYS A 73 -13.95 -3.11 12.09
C CYS A 73 -14.75 -4.34 12.49
N GLY A 74 -15.04 -5.18 11.49
CA GLY A 74 -15.56 -6.52 11.70
C GLY A 74 -14.45 -7.54 12.01
N GLU A 75 -14.86 -8.74 12.46
CA GLU A 75 -13.95 -9.84 12.84
C GLU A 75 -13.01 -10.28 11.71
N ASP A 76 -13.43 -10.16 10.45
CA ASP A 76 -12.59 -10.46 9.28
C ASP A 76 -11.39 -9.53 9.11
N ALA A 77 -11.50 -8.30 9.60
CA ALA A 77 -10.44 -7.31 9.55
C ALA A 77 -9.53 -7.40 10.78
N SER A 78 -10.11 -7.54 11.96
CA SER A 78 -9.41 -7.64 13.23
C SER A 78 -10.27 -8.38 14.27
N PRO A 79 -9.65 -9.17 15.17
CA PRO A 79 -10.35 -9.75 16.31
C PRO A 79 -10.79 -8.69 17.34
N ILE A 80 -10.20 -7.49 17.28
CA ILE A 80 -10.55 -6.35 18.11
C ILE A 80 -11.43 -5.42 17.27
N PRO A 81 -12.63 -5.03 17.74
CA PRO A 81 -13.53 -4.15 16.99
C PRO A 81 -13.09 -2.69 17.13
N TYR A 82 -11.98 -2.31 16.49
CA TYR A 82 -11.52 -0.93 16.46
C TYR A 82 -12.56 -0.02 15.82
N HIS A 83 -12.82 1.12 16.47
CA HIS A 83 -13.70 2.15 15.96
C HIS A 83 -12.90 3.31 15.39
N PHE A 84 -13.23 3.71 14.15
CA PHE A 84 -12.60 4.81 13.43
C PHE A 84 -13.63 5.91 13.17
N VAL A 85 -13.28 7.14 13.53
CA VAL A 85 -14.11 8.31 13.26
C VAL A 85 -13.78 8.87 11.86
N LYS A 86 -14.71 9.62 11.29
CA LYS A 86 -14.43 10.39 10.09
C LYS A 86 -13.42 11.49 10.43
N GLY A 87 -12.35 11.62 9.61
CA GLY A 87 -11.23 12.52 9.85
C GLY A 87 -10.02 11.79 10.43
N PRO A 88 -9.12 12.49 11.15
CA PRO A 88 -7.86 11.94 11.63
C PRO A 88 -8.08 10.93 12.77
N ASN A 89 -7.41 9.78 12.65
CA ASN A 89 -7.34 8.72 13.65
C ASN A 89 -5.88 8.41 13.93
N GLU A 90 -5.48 8.48 15.21
CA GLU A 90 -4.15 8.04 15.64
C GLU A 90 -4.15 6.51 15.74
N CYS A 91 -3.29 5.86 14.96
CA CYS A 91 -3.26 4.42 14.81
C CYS A 91 -1.89 3.86 15.16
N ASP A 92 -1.84 2.83 15.97
CA ASP A 92 -0.73 1.90 16.06
C ASP A 92 -0.73 0.92 14.87
N GLY A 93 0.20 -0.02 14.86
CA GLY A 93 0.33 -0.97 13.74
C GLY A 93 -0.89 -1.87 13.56
N GLU A 94 -1.47 -2.38 14.64
CA GLU A 94 -2.63 -3.26 14.59
C GLU A 94 -3.86 -2.49 14.09
N MET A 95 -4.10 -1.29 14.60
CA MET A 95 -5.16 -0.42 14.13
C MET A 95 -5.02 -0.06 12.65
N ALA A 96 -3.81 0.28 12.20
CA ALA A 96 -3.55 0.63 10.80
C ALA A 96 -3.81 -0.55 9.85
N VAL A 97 -3.44 -1.76 10.25
CA VAL A 97 -3.73 -2.98 9.48
C VAL A 97 -5.23 -3.29 9.50
N ALA A 98 -5.90 -3.20 10.65
CA ALA A 98 -7.35 -3.39 10.77
C ALA A 98 -8.12 -2.41 9.86
N PHE A 99 -7.76 -1.12 9.90
CA PHE A 99 -8.31 -0.08 9.02
C PHE A 99 -8.16 -0.43 7.53
N SER A 100 -6.99 -0.93 7.15
CA SER A 100 -6.66 -1.25 5.75
C SER A 100 -7.32 -2.53 5.23
N ARG A 101 -7.74 -3.43 6.12
CA ARG A 101 -8.36 -4.71 5.78
C ARG A 101 -9.87 -4.67 5.73
N GLU A 102 -10.50 -3.73 6.46
CA GLU A 102 -11.97 -3.65 6.54
C GLU A 102 -12.61 -3.45 5.16
N ARG A 103 -13.67 -4.22 4.92
CA ARG A 103 -14.48 -4.12 3.70
C ARG A 103 -15.97 -4.33 3.94
N HIS A 104 -16.33 -5.10 4.97
CA HIS A 104 -17.70 -5.51 5.22
C HIS A 104 -18.55 -4.43 5.89
N ALA A 105 -17.88 -3.49 6.59
CA ALA A 105 -18.53 -2.32 7.17
C ALA A 105 -19.04 -1.32 6.09
N PHE A 106 -18.72 -1.52 4.82
CA PHE A 106 -19.02 -0.55 3.77
C PHE A 106 -19.94 -1.12 2.68
N ALA A 107 -20.95 -0.36 2.28
CA ALA A 107 -21.74 -0.70 1.10
C ALA A 107 -20.91 -0.79 -0.19
N ALA A 108 -19.86 0.04 -0.30
CA ALA A 108 -18.91 0.04 -1.42
C ALA A 108 -17.83 -1.05 -1.31
N GLY A 109 -17.79 -1.83 -0.21
CA GLY A 109 -16.92 -3.00 -0.03
C GLY A 109 -15.45 -2.76 -0.39
N ASP A 110 -15.00 -3.44 -1.44
CA ASP A 110 -13.61 -3.40 -1.94
C ASP A 110 -13.12 -2.02 -2.36
N PHE A 111 -14.01 -1.14 -2.81
CA PHE A 111 -13.63 0.24 -3.19
C PHE A 111 -13.22 1.04 -1.98
N GLN A 112 -14.02 0.98 -0.91
CA GLN A 112 -13.67 1.70 0.31
C GLN A 112 -12.40 1.12 0.93
N ARG A 113 -12.22 -0.20 0.90
CA ARG A 113 -10.95 -0.82 1.32
C ARG A 113 -9.76 -0.28 0.53
N GLY A 114 -9.88 -0.10 -0.79
CA GLY A 114 -8.83 0.51 -1.62
C GLY A 114 -8.49 1.94 -1.19
N ARG A 115 -9.49 2.75 -0.86
CA ARG A 115 -9.31 4.11 -0.31
C ARG A 115 -8.64 4.07 1.06
N ASN A 116 -9.08 3.17 1.93
CA ASN A 116 -8.49 2.98 3.26
C ASN A 116 -7.00 2.59 3.17
N GLN A 117 -6.66 1.65 2.29
CA GLN A 117 -5.26 1.28 2.04
C GLN A 117 -4.43 2.48 1.57
N THR A 118 -4.98 3.29 0.65
CA THR A 118 -4.33 4.50 0.17
C THR A 118 -4.14 5.53 1.29
N ALA A 119 -5.14 5.71 2.16
CA ALA A 119 -5.05 6.61 3.31
C ALA A 119 -3.98 6.14 4.32
N ALA A 120 -3.90 4.85 4.60
CA ALA A 120 -2.88 4.27 5.48
C ALA A 120 -1.46 4.46 4.90
N ILE A 121 -1.26 4.19 3.60
CA ILE A 121 0.03 4.43 2.93
C ILE A 121 0.42 5.92 3.01
N LYS A 122 -0.54 6.83 2.79
CA LYS A 122 -0.31 8.26 2.93
C LYS A 122 0.12 8.63 4.35
N GLY A 123 -0.54 8.08 5.38
CA GLY A 123 -0.16 8.28 6.78
C GLY A 123 1.26 7.78 7.08
N ILE A 124 1.63 6.60 6.59
CA ILE A 124 3.01 6.07 6.71
C ILE A 124 4.01 7.02 6.06
N LEU A 125 3.77 7.46 4.82
CA LEU A 125 4.68 8.35 4.10
C LEU A 125 4.82 9.70 4.80
N GLN A 126 3.74 10.31 5.26
CA GLN A 126 3.76 11.57 6.00
C GLN A 126 4.56 11.45 7.29
N LYS A 127 4.37 10.35 8.03
CA LYS A 127 5.13 10.11 9.26
C LYS A 127 6.60 9.87 8.99
N ALA A 128 6.92 9.00 8.01
CA ALA A 128 8.29 8.66 7.64
C ALA A 128 9.10 9.87 7.16
N THR A 129 8.46 10.82 6.47
CA THR A 129 9.10 12.06 5.99
C THR A 129 9.10 13.18 7.01
N SER A 130 8.57 12.97 8.21
CA SER A 130 8.58 13.97 9.27
C SER A 130 10.01 14.21 9.78
N PRO A 131 10.38 15.44 10.18
CA PRO A 131 11.72 15.75 10.71
C PRO A 131 12.11 14.87 11.90
N ALA A 132 11.14 14.51 12.75
CA ALA A 132 11.36 13.68 13.93
C ALA A 132 11.83 12.25 13.57
N ILE A 133 11.35 11.69 12.46
CA ILE A 133 11.76 10.37 11.96
C ILE A 133 13.03 10.49 11.14
N LEU A 134 13.15 11.49 10.28
CA LEU A 134 14.32 11.68 9.43
C LEU A 134 15.63 11.83 10.22
N THR A 135 15.58 12.44 11.39
CA THR A 135 16.76 12.57 12.26
C THR A 135 17.23 11.25 12.89
N LYS A 136 16.37 10.23 12.93
CA LYS A 136 16.66 8.89 13.47
C LYS A 136 16.39 7.77 12.47
N TYR A 137 16.34 8.08 11.17
CA TYR A 137 15.94 7.13 10.12
C TYR A 137 16.75 5.83 10.14
N SER A 138 18.05 5.88 10.44
CA SER A 138 18.90 4.70 10.49
C SER A 138 18.40 3.70 11.54
N ALA A 139 18.11 4.17 12.77
CA ALA A 139 17.57 3.31 13.80
C ALA A 139 16.19 2.73 13.46
N VAL A 140 15.36 3.51 12.77
CA VAL A 140 14.04 3.01 12.28
C VAL A 140 14.23 1.96 11.20
N LEU A 141 15.11 2.19 10.23
CA LEU A 141 15.41 1.21 9.17
C LEU A 141 15.98 -0.09 9.72
N ASP A 142 16.92 0.01 10.67
CA ASP A 142 17.52 -1.16 11.31
C ASP A 142 16.46 -1.99 12.06
N ALA A 143 15.52 -1.33 12.74
CA ALA A 143 14.44 -1.98 13.48
C ALA A 143 13.44 -2.73 12.58
N VAL A 144 13.31 -2.34 11.32
CA VAL A 144 12.32 -2.93 10.38
C VAL A 144 12.95 -3.62 9.19
N SER A 145 14.28 -3.75 9.13
CA SER A 145 15.01 -4.29 7.97
C SER A 145 14.54 -5.67 7.53
N ASP A 146 14.17 -6.52 8.47
CA ASP A 146 13.71 -7.88 8.22
C ASP A 146 12.20 -7.98 7.95
N MET A 147 11.47 -6.86 8.03
CA MET A 147 10.01 -6.83 7.94
C MET A 147 9.50 -6.58 6.52
N PHE A 148 10.36 -6.18 5.60
CA PHE A 148 10.04 -5.95 4.20
C PHE A 148 11.20 -6.34 3.28
N LEU A 149 10.87 -6.60 2.02
CA LEU A 149 11.85 -6.82 0.95
C LEU A 149 11.86 -5.63 0.02
N THR A 150 13.04 -5.15 -0.32
CA THR A 150 13.22 -4.04 -1.28
C THR A 150 14.52 -4.20 -2.06
N ASN A 151 14.56 -3.62 -3.25
CA ASN A 151 15.78 -3.44 -4.03
C ASN A 151 16.34 -2.01 -3.93
N ILE A 152 15.77 -1.14 -3.08
CA ILE A 152 16.28 0.23 -2.90
C ILE A 152 17.62 0.16 -2.17
N PRO A 153 18.74 0.62 -2.77
CA PRO A 153 20.02 0.67 -2.08
C PRO A 153 19.95 1.58 -0.83
N THR A 154 20.61 1.19 0.24
CA THR A 154 20.68 2.01 1.47
C THR A 154 21.28 3.39 1.20
N SER A 155 22.22 3.49 0.25
CA SER A 155 22.78 4.79 -0.20
C SER A 155 21.70 5.71 -0.76
N THR A 156 20.79 5.17 -1.62
CA THR A 156 19.68 5.93 -2.19
C THR A 156 18.73 6.43 -1.10
N ILE A 157 18.41 5.58 -0.12
CA ILE A 157 17.59 6.01 1.04
C ILE A 157 18.28 7.14 1.79
N SER A 158 19.58 6.99 2.07
CA SER A 158 20.38 8.02 2.77
C SER A 158 20.41 9.34 2.02
N ASP A 159 20.54 9.31 0.70
CA ASP A 159 20.56 10.52 -0.12
C ASP A 159 19.20 11.20 -0.19
N LEU A 160 18.11 10.45 -0.27
CA LEU A 160 16.74 10.98 -0.18
C LEU A 160 16.47 11.63 1.18
N VAL A 161 16.93 11.01 2.27
CA VAL A 161 16.81 11.59 3.62
C VAL A 161 17.59 12.90 3.75
N LYS A 162 18.85 12.94 3.26
CA LYS A 162 19.66 14.18 3.27
C LYS A 162 18.99 15.28 2.45
N LEU A 163 18.47 14.94 1.27
CA LEU A 163 17.76 15.88 0.42
C LEU A 163 16.54 16.45 1.15
N GLN A 164 15.72 15.60 1.77
CA GLN A 164 14.53 16.02 2.50
C GLN A 164 14.87 16.89 3.72
N LEU A 165 15.94 16.57 4.46
CA LEU A 165 16.41 17.38 5.58
C LEU A 165 16.94 18.75 5.13
N SER A 166 17.55 18.84 3.95
CA SER A 166 18.09 20.09 3.41
C SER A 166 17.00 21.01 2.87
N ASP A 167 15.97 20.44 2.22
CA ASP A 167 14.90 21.21 1.58
C ASP A 167 13.75 21.53 2.57
N SER A 168 13.51 20.65 3.54
CA SER A 168 12.43 20.79 4.55
C SER A 168 11.04 21.02 3.97
N THR A 169 10.85 20.78 2.66
CA THR A 169 9.57 20.98 1.97
C THR A 169 8.61 19.83 2.30
N ALA A 170 7.39 20.17 2.69
CA ALA A 170 6.36 19.16 2.93
C ALA A 170 5.97 18.46 1.62
N TRP A 171 5.89 17.13 1.64
CA TRP A 171 5.48 16.35 0.49
C TRP A 171 3.99 16.56 0.19
N ASN A 172 3.67 16.99 -1.02
CA ASN A 172 2.30 17.02 -1.50
C ASN A 172 1.95 15.65 -2.12
N ILE A 173 1.40 14.76 -1.30
CA ILE A 173 1.04 13.41 -1.71
C ILE A 173 -0.34 13.42 -2.35
N GLN A 174 -0.39 13.27 -3.67
CA GLN A 174 -1.63 13.11 -4.43
C GLN A 174 -1.87 11.61 -4.68
N THR A 175 -3.10 11.19 -4.50
CA THR A 175 -3.50 9.79 -4.68
C THR A 175 -4.59 9.67 -5.73
N TYR A 176 -4.41 8.73 -6.64
CA TYR A 176 -5.39 8.42 -7.68
C TYR A 176 -5.81 6.97 -7.57
N LEU A 177 -7.07 6.73 -7.26
CA LEU A 177 -7.65 5.40 -7.26
C LEU A 177 -8.45 5.22 -8.56
N SER A 178 -7.97 4.33 -9.45
CA SER A 178 -8.74 3.99 -10.63
C SER A 178 -9.95 3.15 -10.25
N LEU A 179 -11.13 3.68 -10.56
CA LEU A 179 -12.42 3.00 -10.42
C LEU A 179 -12.83 2.30 -11.71
N ILE A 180 -11.94 2.22 -12.70
CA ILE A 180 -12.22 1.50 -13.94
C ILE A 180 -12.34 0.02 -13.59
N HIS A 181 -13.57 -0.43 -13.36
CA HIS A 181 -13.92 -1.78 -13.65
C HIS A 181 -13.80 -1.94 -15.17
N ILE A 182 -12.72 -2.58 -15.61
CA ILE A 182 -12.81 -3.32 -16.84
C ILE A 182 -13.65 -4.52 -16.43
N SER A 183 -14.97 -4.33 -16.37
CA SER A 183 -15.92 -5.41 -16.41
C SER A 183 -15.51 -6.25 -17.61
N GLU A 184 -15.52 -7.58 -17.47
CA GLU A 184 -15.43 -8.49 -18.59
C GLU A 184 -16.24 -7.92 -19.74
N PRO A 185 -15.71 -7.93 -20.99
CA PRO A 185 -16.50 -7.50 -22.12
C PRO A 185 -17.81 -8.27 -22.04
N THR A 186 -18.88 -7.54 -21.83
CA THR A 186 -20.23 -8.11 -21.77
C THR A 186 -20.33 -8.99 -22.99
N ARG A 187 -20.43 -10.29 -22.81
CA ARG A 187 -20.79 -11.18 -23.91
C ARG A 187 -22.09 -10.62 -24.43
N LEU A 188 -22.03 -9.96 -25.58
CA LEU A 188 -23.21 -9.65 -26.36
C LEU A 188 -23.90 -10.98 -26.59
N GLN A 189 -24.92 -11.27 -25.81
CA GLN A 189 -25.88 -12.27 -26.17
C GLN A 189 -26.60 -11.71 -27.37
N LEU A 190 -26.16 -12.15 -28.56
CA LEU A 190 -26.96 -12.04 -29.76
C LEU A 190 -28.20 -12.88 -29.53
N ILE A 191 -29.32 -12.21 -29.37
CA ILE A 191 -30.66 -12.80 -29.49
C ILE A 191 -30.93 -13.08 -30.96
#